data_0bf24d04f313953833f76e2e268ba874
#
_entry.id   0bf24d04f313953833f76e2e268ba874
#
_cell.length_a   1.000
_cell.length_b   1.000
_cell.length_c   1.000
_cell.angle_alpha   90.00
_cell.angle_beta   90.00
_cell.angle_gamma   90.00
#
_symmetry.space_group_name_H-M   'P 1'
#
loop_
_entity.id
_entity.type
_entity.pdbx_description
1 polymer ?
#
loop_
_entity_poly.entity_id
_entity_poly.type
_entity_poly.pdbx_seq_one_letter_code
_entity_poly.pdbx_strand_id
1 'polypeptide(L)'
;MTVFLVSDLGFAIPNFALEPERLWTKFFEHTWGKDIDFRNHPDFSKKYYLRADNEIEVRGFFRDSLIGFLEKQPDVHIESQRGKLLIYDKREKLSSEEIQSVLIFLEGFVQELAKIEPQPV
;
A
#
# COMPACT_ATOMS: atom_id res chain seq x y z
N MET A 1 12.28 13.99 2.12
CA MET A 1 11.23 12.96 2.11
C MET A 1 10.69 12.76 3.52
N THR A 2 9.39 12.66 3.64
CA THR A 2 8.73 12.42 4.92
C THR A 2 8.23 10.97 4.96
N VAL A 3 8.41 10.30 6.09
CA VAL A 3 7.98 8.92 6.27
C VAL A 3 7.06 8.84 7.47
N PHE A 4 5.90 8.20 7.26
CA PHE A 4 4.94 7.92 8.34
C PHE A 4 5.04 6.45 8.68
N LEU A 5 5.26 6.14 9.95
CA LEU A 5 5.34 4.76 10.42
C LEU A 5 4.07 4.42 11.20
N VAL A 6 3.42 3.33 10.82
CA VAL A 6 2.25 2.80 11.53
C VAL A 6 2.62 1.42 12.06
N SER A 7 2.43 1.23 13.36
CA SER A 7 2.73 -0.04 14.01
C SER A 7 1.58 -0.45 14.92
N ASP A 8 1.67 -1.67 15.46
CA ASP A 8 0.69 -2.20 16.41
C ASP A 8 -0.74 -2.21 15.87
N LEU A 9 -0.87 -2.71 14.63
CA LEU A 9 -2.17 -2.74 13.94
C LEU A 9 -3.18 -3.71 14.59
N GLY A 10 -2.69 -4.69 15.36
CA GLY A 10 -3.57 -5.68 15.99
C GLY A 10 -3.98 -6.83 15.08
N PHE A 11 -3.47 -6.86 13.86
CA PHE A 11 -3.70 -7.95 12.92
C PHE A 11 -2.48 -8.10 12.01
N ALA A 12 -2.34 -9.27 11.41
CA ALA A 12 -1.20 -9.57 10.54
C ALA A 12 -1.42 -9.00 9.14
N ILE A 13 -0.35 -8.46 8.55
CA ILE A 13 -0.34 -8.01 7.17
C ILE A 13 0.87 -8.63 6.45
N PRO A 14 0.72 -9.00 5.17
CA PRO A 14 1.86 -9.54 4.42
C PRO A 14 2.87 -8.46 4.08
N ASN A 15 4.10 -8.88 3.79
CA ASN A 15 5.11 -7.95 3.30
C ASN A 15 4.81 -7.60 1.84
N PHE A 16 4.81 -6.31 1.54
CA PHE A 16 4.62 -5.85 0.17
C PHE A 16 5.19 -4.44 0.00
N ALA A 17 5.37 -4.05 -1.24
CA ALA A 17 5.70 -2.68 -1.61
C ALA A 17 4.73 -2.24 -2.71
N LEU A 18 4.05 -1.12 -2.49
CA LEU A 18 3.12 -0.52 -3.43
C LEU A 18 3.65 0.84 -3.84
N GLU A 19 3.93 1.04 -5.12
CA GLU A 19 4.51 2.28 -5.62
C GLU A 19 3.74 2.78 -6.83
N PRO A 20 3.54 4.09 -6.96
CA PRO A 20 2.97 4.64 -8.18
C PRO A 20 3.87 4.33 -9.37
N GLU A 21 3.27 3.86 -10.46
CA GLU A 21 4.03 3.48 -11.65
C GLU A 21 4.87 4.62 -12.19
N ARG A 22 4.32 5.83 -12.20
CA ARG A 22 5.04 7.01 -12.69
C ARG A 22 6.28 7.39 -11.85
N LEU A 23 6.37 6.88 -10.61
CA LEU A 23 7.48 7.16 -9.70
C LEU A 23 8.46 6.00 -9.63
N TRP A 24 8.13 4.93 -10.32
CA TRP A 24 8.95 3.74 -10.29
C TRP A 24 10.29 4.00 -10.99
N THR A 25 11.36 3.54 -10.37
CA THR A 25 12.69 3.60 -10.96
C THR A 25 13.26 2.20 -11.09
N LYS A 26 14.11 1.99 -12.08
CA LYS A 26 14.74 0.69 -12.30
C LYS A 26 15.53 0.21 -11.08
N PHE A 27 15.86 1.11 -10.18
CA PHE A 27 16.57 0.78 -8.96
C PHE A 27 15.83 -0.27 -8.12
N PHE A 28 14.51 -0.16 -8.06
CA PHE A 28 13.71 -1.10 -7.25
C PHE A 28 13.38 -2.40 -7.98
N GLU A 29 13.63 -2.46 -9.28
CA GLU A 29 13.30 -3.60 -10.11
C GLU A 29 13.93 -4.91 -9.62
N HIS A 30 15.12 -4.83 -9.06
CA HIS A 30 15.89 -6.00 -8.65
C HIS A 30 15.73 -6.36 -7.18
N THR A 31 15.06 -5.53 -6.41
CA THR A 31 14.96 -5.68 -4.96
C THR A 31 13.80 -6.57 -4.53
N TRP A 32 12.70 -6.49 -5.28
CA TRP A 32 11.47 -7.21 -4.98
C TRP A 32 11.02 -7.94 -6.24
N GLY A 33 10.42 -9.04 -6.16
CA GLY A 33 9.99 -9.83 -7.30
C GLY A 33 9.25 -9.07 -8.40
N LYS A 34 8.45 -9.79 -9.16
CA LYS A 34 7.71 -9.22 -10.28
C LYS A 34 6.55 -8.36 -9.81
N ASP A 35 6.16 -7.39 -10.65
CA ASP A 35 4.94 -6.63 -10.47
C ASP A 35 3.73 -7.57 -10.50
N ILE A 36 2.85 -7.42 -9.53
CA ILE A 36 1.65 -8.24 -9.40
C ILE A 36 0.49 -7.49 -10.07
N ASP A 37 -0.07 -8.07 -11.12
CA ASP A 37 -1.19 -7.50 -11.85
C ASP A 37 -2.51 -8.17 -11.47
N PHE A 38 -3.58 -7.38 -11.50
CA PHE A 38 -4.94 -7.86 -11.24
C PHE A 38 -5.79 -7.72 -12.50
N ARG A 39 -6.18 -8.82 -13.10
CA ARG A 39 -6.96 -8.82 -14.35
C ARG A 39 -8.28 -8.08 -14.23
N ASN A 40 -8.91 -8.17 -13.07
CA ASN A 40 -10.21 -7.53 -12.82
C ASN A 40 -10.08 -6.07 -12.43
N HIS A 41 -8.84 -5.57 -12.28
CA HIS A 41 -8.57 -4.20 -11.86
C HIS A 41 -7.46 -3.60 -12.72
N PRO A 42 -7.72 -3.41 -14.03
CA PRO A 42 -6.68 -2.91 -14.95
C PRO A 42 -6.22 -1.49 -14.60
N ASP A 43 -7.11 -0.65 -14.08
CA ASP A 43 -6.75 0.73 -13.70
C ASP A 43 -5.79 0.74 -12.53
N PHE A 44 -6.02 -0.11 -11.54
CA PHE A 44 -5.10 -0.27 -10.42
C PHE A 44 -3.74 -0.75 -10.90
N SER A 45 -3.72 -1.78 -11.74
CA SER A 45 -2.48 -2.36 -12.24
C SER A 45 -1.69 -1.41 -13.13
N LYS A 46 -2.35 -0.45 -13.77
CA LYS A 46 -1.69 0.61 -14.52
C LYS A 46 -1.17 1.73 -13.63
N LYS A 47 -1.86 1.97 -12.51
CA LYS A 47 -1.51 3.05 -11.60
C LYS A 47 -0.35 2.69 -10.69
N TYR A 48 -0.25 1.43 -10.29
CA TYR A 48 0.70 0.98 -9.28
C TYR A 48 1.53 -0.21 -9.71
N TYR A 49 2.75 -0.25 -9.19
CA TYR A 49 3.53 -1.48 -9.08
C TYR A 49 3.31 -2.06 -7.70
N LEU A 50 2.91 -3.31 -7.64
CA LEU A 50 2.77 -4.05 -6.39
C LEU A 50 3.74 -5.22 -6.39
N ARG A 51 4.61 -5.28 -5.40
CA ARG A 51 5.62 -6.32 -5.29
C ARG A 51 5.55 -6.97 -3.93
N ALA A 52 5.88 -8.24 -3.87
CA ALA A 52 5.77 -9.01 -2.63
C ALA A 52 6.71 -10.20 -2.63
N ASP A 53 7.06 -10.67 -1.44
CA ASP A 53 7.80 -11.92 -1.26
C ASP A 53 6.91 -13.11 -1.57
N ASN A 54 5.65 -13.04 -1.19
CA ASN A 54 4.68 -14.11 -1.39
C ASN A 54 3.47 -13.58 -2.19
N GLU A 55 3.46 -13.84 -3.50
CA GLU A 55 2.42 -13.35 -4.38
C GLU A 55 1.04 -13.87 -4.01
N ILE A 56 0.94 -15.14 -3.64
CA ILE A 56 -0.35 -15.76 -3.30
C ILE A 56 -0.96 -15.07 -2.09
N GLU A 57 -0.17 -14.84 -1.06
CA GLU A 57 -0.61 -14.18 0.16
C GLU A 57 -1.07 -12.75 -0.12
N VAL A 58 -0.29 -12.02 -0.91
CA VAL A 58 -0.60 -10.63 -1.25
C VAL A 58 -1.83 -10.54 -2.14
N ARG A 59 -2.01 -11.46 -3.09
CA ARG A 59 -3.22 -11.48 -3.90
C ARG A 59 -4.47 -11.70 -3.05
N GLY A 60 -4.39 -12.56 -2.05
CA GLY A 60 -5.49 -12.78 -1.14
C GLY A 60 -5.79 -11.58 -0.24
N PHE A 61 -4.76 -10.82 0.09
CA PHE A 61 -4.87 -9.64 0.93
C PHE A 61 -5.46 -8.44 0.18
N PHE A 62 -5.09 -8.25 -1.10
CA PHE A 62 -5.57 -7.16 -1.93
C PHE A 62 -6.92 -7.49 -2.55
N ARG A 63 -7.95 -7.45 -1.74
CA ARG A 63 -9.32 -7.70 -2.15
C ARG A 63 -9.90 -6.51 -2.89
N ASP A 64 -11.03 -6.71 -3.57
CA ASP A 64 -11.69 -5.69 -4.38
C ASP A 64 -11.93 -4.39 -3.62
N SER A 65 -12.34 -4.47 -2.35
CA SER A 65 -12.61 -3.27 -1.55
C SER A 65 -11.35 -2.46 -1.29
N LEU A 66 -10.23 -3.13 -1.00
CA LEU A 66 -8.96 -2.45 -0.78
C LEU A 66 -8.44 -1.82 -2.07
N ILE A 67 -8.49 -2.56 -3.17
CA ILE A 67 -8.08 -2.06 -4.48
C ILE A 67 -8.94 -0.86 -4.87
N GLY A 68 -10.25 -0.95 -4.69
CA GLY A 68 -11.16 0.16 -4.99
C GLY A 68 -10.88 1.40 -4.16
N PHE A 69 -10.55 1.21 -2.89
CA PHE A 69 -10.15 2.32 -2.03
C PHE A 69 -8.88 3.00 -2.57
N LEU A 70 -7.87 2.22 -2.91
CA LEU A 70 -6.59 2.75 -3.41
C LEU A 70 -6.73 3.43 -4.76
N GLU A 71 -7.60 2.93 -5.63
CA GLU A 71 -7.85 3.55 -6.93
C GLU A 71 -8.40 4.97 -6.80
N LYS A 72 -9.13 5.25 -5.74
CA LYS A 72 -9.75 6.56 -5.50
C LYS A 72 -8.82 7.55 -4.80
N GLN A 73 -7.69 7.08 -4.30
CA GLN A 73 -6.74 7.93 -3.59
C GLN A 73 -5.76 8.58 -4.55
N PRO A 74 -5.17 9.73 -4.16
CA PRO A 74 -3.97 10.19 -4.85
C PRO A 74 -2.89 9.12 -4.80
N ASP A 75 -1.92 9.19 -5.69
CA ASP A 75 -0.83 8.23 -5.72
C ASP A 75 -0.17 8.12 -4.35
N VAL A 76 -0.02 6.89 -3.86
CA VAL A 76 0.60 6.61 -2.57
C VAL A 76 1.74 5.63 -2.72
N HIS A 77 2.74 5.77 -1.86
CA HIS A 77 3.86 4.84 -1.79
C HIS A 77 3.83 4.19 -0.41
N ILE A 78 3.54 2.91 -0.37
CA ILE A 78 3.37 2.17 0.87
C ILE A 78 4.29 0.95 0.85
N GLU A 79 4.95 0.71 1.98
CA GLU A 79 5.73 -0.50 2.17
C GLU A 79 5.30 -1.16 3.46
N SER A 80 5.09 -2.46 3.41
CA SER A 80 4.73 -3.26 4.58
C SER A 80 5.86 -4.22 4.87
N GLN A 81 6.42 -4.14 6.08
CA GLN A 81 7.47 -5.04 6.52
C GLN A 81 7.29 -5.37 7.99
N ARG A 82 7.30 -6.67 8.29
CA ARG A 82 7.26 -7.17 9.66
C ARG A 82 6.09 -6.60 10.48
N GLY A 83 4.93 -6.48 9.84
CA GLY A 83 3.73 -5.96 10.48
C GLY A 83 3.67 -4.46 10.66
N LYS A 84 4.62 -3.73 10.08
CA LYS A 84 4.67 -2.27 10.13
C LYS A 84 4.41 -1.70 8.75
N LEU A 85 3.68 -0.59 8.72
CA LEU A 85 3.42 0.14 7.47
C LEU A 85 4.27 1.39 7.43
N LEU A 86 4.92 1.61 6.29
CA LEU A 86 5.67 2.83 6.00
C LEU A 86 4.99 3.52 4.83
N ILE A 87 4.60 4.77 5.05
CA ILE A 87 4.01 5.61 3.99
C ILE A 87 5.04 6.67 3.65
N TYR A 88 5.44 6.73 2.39
CA TYR A 88 6.48 7.65 1.94
C TYR A 88 5.85 8.81 1.20
N ASP A 89 6.26 10.02 1.56
CA ASP A 89 5.89 11.24 0.88
C ASP A 89 7.17 11.93 0.39
N LYS A 90 7.21 12.29 -0.88
CA LYS A 90 8.40 12.90 -1.47
C LYS A 90 8.73 14.26 -0.89
N ARG A 91 7.72 14.97 -0.38
CA ARG A 91 7.90 16.32 0.13
C ARG A 91 8.75 16.29 1.40
N GLU A 92 9.69 17.22 1.49
CA GLU A 92 10.56 17.30 2.67
C GLU A 92 9.86 17.96 3.84
N LYS A 93 8.99 18.92 3.53
CA LYS A 93 8.21 19.62 4.54
C LYS A 93 6.74 19.58 4.16
N LEU A 94 5.92 19.17 5.11
CA LEU A 94 4.48 19.10 4.92
C LEU A 94 3.82 20.22 5.74
N SER A 95 2.85 20.89 5.12
CA SER A 95 1.99 21.83 5.85
C SER A 95 1.08 21.07 6.80
N SER A 96 0.42 21.78 7.71
CA SER A 96 -0.54 21.16 8.61
C SER A 96 -1.67 20.49 7.84
N GLU A 97 -2.15 21.11 6.78
CA GLU A 97 -3.21 20.55 5.94
C GLU A 97 -2.75 19.29 5.21
N GLU A 98 -1.51 19.28 4.74
CA GLU A 98 -0.95 18.12 4.06
C GLU A 98 -0.77 16.95 5.02
N ILE A 99 -0.29 17.20 6.23
CA ILE A 99 -0.19 16.17 7.27
C ILE A 99 -1.57 15.61 7.59
N GLN A 100 -2.56 16.49 7.75
CA GLN A 100 -3.92 16.07 8.03
C GLN A 100 -4.47 15.18 6.93
N SER A 101 -4.20 15.52 5.66
CA SER A 101 -4.62 14.69 4.52
C SER A 101 -4.00 13.30 4.56
N VAL A 102 -2.74 13.19 4.92
CA VAL A 102 -2.08 11.89 5.07
C VAL A 102 -2.71 11.08 6.20
N LEU A 103 -3.01 11.73 7.33
CA LEU A 103 -3.64 11.06 8.46
C LEU A 103 -5.03 10.55 8.11
N ILE A 104 -5.81 11.32 7.36
CA ILE A 104 -7.13 10.90 6.88
C ILE A 104 -7.00 9.68 5.96
N PHE A 105 -6.03 9.71 5.05
CA PHE A 105 -5.75 8.55 4.20
C PHE A 105 -5.41 7.32 5.04
N LEU A 106 -4.50 7.48 6.01
CA LEU A 106 -4.07 6.38 6.88
C LEU A 106 -5.24 5.79 7.66
N GLU A 107 -6.10 6.64 8.20
CA GLU A 107 -7.28 6.16 8.91
C GLU A 107 -8.17 5.31 8.00
N GLY A 108 -8.45 5.80 6.80
CA GLY A 108 -9.26 5.06 5.83
C GLY A 108 -8.59 3.76 5.40
N PHE A 109 -7.27 3.79 5.17
CA PHE A 109 -6.51 2.62 4.77
C PHE A 109 -6.54 1.54 5.86
N VAL A 110 -6.28 1.91 7.10
CA VAL A 110 -6.31 0.96 8.23
C VAL A 110 -7.72 0.39 8.40
N GLN A 111 -8.76 1.19 8.23
CA GLN A 111 -10.13 0.71 8.27
C GLN A 111 -10.40 -0.34 7.18
N GLU A 112 -9.90 -0.11 5.97
CA GLU A 112 -10.03 -1.10 4.89
C GLU A 112 -9.25 -2.37 5.20
N LEU A 113 -8.05 -2.25 5.75
CA LEU A 113 -7.26 -3.42 6.16
C LEU A 113 -7.99 -4.23 7.24
N ALA A 114 -8.61 -3.57 8.18
CA ALA A 114 -9.32 -4.24 9.26
C ALA A 114 -10.51 -5.07 8.77
N LYS A 115 -11.06 -4.74 7.61
CA LYS A 115 -12.15 -5.52 6.99
C LYS A 115 -11.65 -6.84 6.38
N ILE A 116 -10.34 -6.97 6.18
CA ILE A 116 -9.73 -8.15 5.56
C ILE A 116 -9.23 -9.09 6.67
N GLU A 117 -10.10 -9.39 7.62
CA GLU A 117 -9.74 -10.32 8.69
C GLU A 117 -9.88 -11.75 8.21
N PRO A 118 -8.98 -12.65 8.65
CA PRO A 118 -9.19 -14.07 8.40
C PRO A 118 -10.51 -14.49 9.01
N GLN A 119 -11.28 -15.30 8.27
CA GLN A 119 -12.54 -15.80 8.76
C GLN A 119 -12.31 -16.55 10.07
N PRO A 120 -13.14 -16.31 11.08
CA PRO A 120 -13.03 -17.08 12.32
C PRO A 120 -13.28 -18.56 12.03
N VAL A 121 -12.44 -19.36 12.58
CA VAL A 121 -12.54 -20.81 12.40
C VAL A 121 -13.70 -21.35 13.18
#